data_9c05acc1d19d1007b36f227afca08432
#
_entry.id   9c05acc1d19d1007b36f227afca08432
#
_cell.length_a   1.000
_cell.length_b   1.000
_cell.length_c   1.000
_cell.angle_alpha   90.00
_cell.angle_beta   90.00
_cell.angle_gamma   90.00
#
_symmetry.space_group_name_H-M   'P 1'
#
loop_
_entity.id
_entity.type
_entity.pdbx_description
1 polymer ?
#
loop_
_entity_poly.entity_id
_entity_poly.type
_entity_poly.pdbx_seq_one_letter_code
_entity_poly.pdbx_strand_id
1 'polypeptide(L)'
;MNTRIQKIVDAVKKNGHDGIVISKGSDIKYLTGFTGEYGVAVLLLTEKKNYFVTDGRFEFQAAQETEGFEVVVHGEGLNYFSQTGKLAAEAGVKQCAICGADLTFDDYQDLVSQAPDTKFVSEGSYVEPLRAIKTPEEIETIEQACRISERSFYALLDVIKPGVTEIDIANELEYQFRSRGGSGFCFETIVASGPDNGANCHATASDRKIQL
;
A
#
# COMPACT_ATOMS: atom_id res chain seq x y z
N MET A 1 -5.09 -9.18 -20.00
CA MET A 1 -5.21 -9.49 -18.55
C MET A 1 -3.84 -9.30 -17.91
N ASN A 2 -3.74 -8.57 -16.84
CA ASN A 2 -2.47 -8.31 -16.15
C ASN A 2 -1.83 -9.64 -15.74
N THR A 3 -0.61 -9.91 -16.20
CA THR A 3 0.10 -11.19 -15.94
C THR A 3 0.30 -11.48 -14.45
N ARG A 4 0.35 -10.43 -13.58
CA ARG A 4 0.47 -10.57 -12.12
C ARG A 4 -0.83 -11.11 -11.52
N ILE A 5 -1.97 -10.57 -11.95
CA ILE A 5 -3.30 -11.03 -11.49
C ILE A 5 -3.52 -12.48 -11.89
N GLN A 6 -3.18 -12.85 -13.15
CA GLN A 6 -3.32 -14.23 -13.60
C GLN A 6 -2.50 -15.20 -12.74
N LYS A 7 -1.23 -14.87 -12.43
CA LYS A 7 -0.39 -15.71 -11.55
C LYS A 7 -1.00 -15.92 -10.17
N ILE A 8 -1.65 -14.88 -9.61
CA ILE A 8 -2.31 -14.98 -8.29
C ILE A 8 -3.54 -15.88 -8.41
N VAL A 9 -4.41 -15.65 -9.40
CA VAL A 9 -5.62 -16.45 -9.59
C VAL A 9 -5.27 -17.92 -9.81
N ASP A 10 -4.23 -18.23 -10.59
CA ASP A 10 -3.77 -19.60 -10.82
C ASP A 10 -3.23 -20.26 -9.54
N ALA A 11 -2.48 -19.51 -8.73
CA ALA A 11 -1.95 -20.00 -7.45
C ALA A 11 -3.07 -20.24 -6.43
N VAL A 12 -4.03 -19.33 -6.32
CA VAL A 12 -5.23 -19.43 -5.49
C VAL A 12 -6.05 -20.67 -5.87
N LYS A 13 -6.29 -20.87 -7.16
CA LYS A 13 -7.00 -22.05 -7.68
C LYS A 13 -6.25 -23.36 -7.41
N LYS A 14 -4.94 -23.36 -7.56
CA LYS A 14 -4.09 -24.54 -7.26
C LYS A 14 -4.19 -24.95 -5.79
N ASN A 15 -4.41 -23.99 -4.89
CA ASN A 15 -4.59 -24.23 -3.45
C ASN A 15 -6.05 -24.53 -3.06
N GLY A 16 -6.95 -24.69 -4.05
CA GLY A 16 -8.34 -25.10 -3.84
C GLY A 16 -9.30 -23.98 -3.47
N HIS A 17 -8.95 -22.72 -3.79
CA HIS A 17 -9.81 -21.57 -3.56
C HIS A 17 -10.41 -21.05 -4.87
N ASP A 18 -11.63 -20.50 -4.78
CA ASP A 18 -12.37 -19.93 -5.92
C ASP A 18 -12.10 -18.43 -6.09
N GLY A 19 -11.50 -17.78 -5.08
CA GLY A 19 -11.18 -16.37 -5.08
C GLY A 19 -10.23 -15.97 -3.96
N ILE A 20 -9.79 -14.74 -4.00
CA ILE A 20 -8.95 -14.11 -2.97
C ILE A 20 -9.35 -12.66 -2.73
N VAL A 21 -9.39 -12.27 -1.45
CA VAL A 21 -9.51 -10.87 -1.03
C VAL A 21 -8.13 -10.31 -0.71
N ILE A 22 -7.83 -9.14 -1.26
CA ILE A 22 -6.58 -8.40 -1.03
C ILE A 22 -6.92 -7.01 -0.51
N SER A 23 -6.47 -6.68 0.69
CA SER A 23 -6.75 -5.41 1.38
C SER A 23 -5.50 -4.55 1.64
N LYS A 24 -4.30 -5.14 1.56
CA LYS A 24 -3.05 -4.42 1.78
C LYS A 24 -2.79 -3.40 0.68
N GLY A 25 -2.77 -2.11 1.02
CA GLY A 25 -2.67 -1.02 0.05
C GLY A 25 -1.46 -1.11 -0.88
N SER A 26 -0.29 -1.55 -0.37
CA SER A 26 0.90 -1.75 -1.20
C SER A 26 0.74 -2.87 -2.23
N ASP A 27 -0.04 -3.90 -1.91
CA ASP A 27 -0.32 -5.01 -2.81
C ASP A 27 -1.36 -4.61 -3.86
N ILE A 28 -2.37 -3.84 -3.46
CA ILE A 28 -3.35 -3.23 -4.36
C ILE A 28 -2.62 -2.36 -5.39
N LYS A 29 -1.76 -1.43 -4.95
CA LYS A 29 -0.95 -0.58 -5.83
C LYS A 29 -0.09 -1.41 -6.80
N TYR A 30 0.57 -2.47 -6.31
CA TYR A 30 1.41 -3.35 -7.13
C TYR A 30 0.61 -4.06 -8.23
N LEU A 31 -0.62 -4.48 -7.95
CA LEU A 31 -1.45 -5.24 -8.87
C LEU A 31 -2.20 -4.36 -9.86
N THR A 32 -2.62 -3.17 -9.45
CA THR A 32 -3.54 -2.31 -10.20
C THR A 32 -2.88 -1.06 -10.77
N GLY A 33 -1.79 -0.59 -10.17
CA GLY A 33 -1.23 0.73 -10.44
C GLY A 33 -1.95 1.87 -9.72
N PHE A 34 -3.00 1.60 -8.98
CA PHE A 34 -3.80 2.63 -8.28
C PHE A 34 -2.93 3.51 -7.37
N THR A 35 -3.03 4.83 -7.57
CA THR A 35 -2.20 5.82 -6.87
C THR A 35 -2.90 6.51 -5.71
N GLY A 36 -4.14 6.12 -5.39
CA GLY A 36 -4.88 6.63 -4.24
C GLY A 36 -4.27 6.21 -2.89
N GLU A 37 -4.88 6.71 -1.83
CA GLU A 37 -4.46 6.44 -0.46
C GLU A 37 -4.55 4.95 -0.11
N TYR A 38 -3.76 4.50 0.88
CA TYR A 38 -3.89 3.15 1.41
C TYR A 38 -5.13 3.05 2.31
N GLY A 39 -5.77 1.89 2.28
CA GLY A 39 -6.97 1.64 3.10
C GLY A 39 -8.29 2.12 2.50
N VAL A 40 -8.29 2.60 1.25
CA VAL A 40 -9.50 3.10 0.56
C VAL A 40 -10.01 2.14 -0.52
N ALA A 41 -9.46 0.93 -0.58
CA ALA A 41 -9.88 -0.08 -1.53
C ALA A 41 -9.63 -1.50 -1.02
N VAL A 42 -10.43 -2.44 -1.54
CA VAL A 42 -10.28 -3.89 -1.38
C VAL A 42 -10.46 -4.55 -2.74
N LEU A 43 -9.61 -5.51 -3.08
CA LEU A 43 -9.77 -6.31 -4.29
C LEU A 43 -10.43 -7.65 -3.97
N LEU A 44 -11.33 -8.08 -4.85
CA LEU A 44 -11.74 -9.47 -4.96
C LEU A 44 -11.33 -9.99 -6.32
N LEU A 45 -10.42 -10.97 -6.35
CA LEU A 45 -10.00 -11.64 -7.57
C LEU A 45 -10.65 -13.01 -7.65
N THR A 46 -11.26 -13.32 -8.78
CA THR A 46 -11.84 -14.63 -9.09
C THR A 46 -11.40 -15.08 -10.49
N GLU A 47 -11.64 -16.33 -10.82
CA GLU A 47 -11.35 -16.83 -12.16
C GLU A 47 -12.12 -16.09 -13.28
N LYS A 48 -13.32 -15.61 -12.96
CA LYS A 48 -14.23 -15.02 -13.95
C LYS A 48 -14.13 -13.51 -14.02
N LYS A 49 -13.89 -12.84 -12.86
CA LYS A 49 -13.99 -11.40 -12.76
C LYS A 49 -13.17 -10.87 -11.59
N ASN A 50 -12.60 -9.70 -11.78
CA ASN A 50 -11.86 -8.98 -10.74
C ASN A 50 -12.64 -7.73 -10.36
N TYR A 51 -12.77 -7.50 -9.06
CA TYR A 51 -13.47 -6.34 -8.52
C TYR A 51 -12.49 -5.46 -7.75
N PHE A 52 -12.66 -4.15 -7.95
CA PHE A 52 -11.99 -3.11 -7.17
C PHE A 52 -13.08 -2.38 -6.38
N VAL A 53 -13.18 -2.70 -5.09
CA VAL A 53 -14.19 -2.12 -4.20
C VAL A 53 -13.61 -0.87 -3.55
N THR A 54 -14.30 0.24 -3.68
CA THR A 54 -13.87 1.55 -3.14
C THR A 54 -15.09 2.38 -2.69
N ASP A 55 -14.86 3.64 -2.32
CA ASP A 55 -15.92 4.61 -2.05
C ASP A 55 -16.04 5.66 -3.16
N GLY A 56 -17.09 6.49 -3.10
CA GLY A 56 -17.41 7.47 -4.14
C GLY A 56 -16.34 8.55 -4.37
N ARG A 57 -15.42 8.77 -3.42
CA ARG A 57 -14.31 9.73 -3.58
C ARG A 57 -13.29 9.25 -4.62
N PHE A 58 -13.12 7.93 -4.74
CA PHE A 58 -12.10 7.31 -5.58
C PHE A 58 -12.66 6.60 -6.82
N GLU A 59 -13.98 6.58 -7.03
CA GLU A 59 -14.62 5.92 -8.16
C GLU A 59 -14.02 6.32 -9.50
N PHE A 60 -13.93 7.64 -9.75
CA PHE A 60 -13.41 8.19 -11.01
C PHE A 60 -11.94 7.84 -11.21
N GLN A 61 -11.11 8.00 -10.17
CA GLN A 61 -9.69 7.67 -10.25
C GLN A 61 -9.46 6.17 -10.47
N ALA A 62 -10.18 5.33 -9.73
CA ALA A 62 -10.08 3.88 -9.86
C ALA A 62 -10.47 3.42 -11.28
N ALA A 63 -11.54 3.99 -11.85
CA ALA A 63 -11.96 3.67 -13.21
C ALA A 63 -10.92 4.03 -14.28
N GLN A 64 -10.10 5.05 -14.04
CA GLN A 64 -9.02 5.44 -14.96
C GLN A 64 -7.74 4.64 -14.79
N GLU A 65 -7.40 4.26 -13.56
CA GLU A 65 -6.11 3.68 -13.22
C GLU A 65 -6.12 2.14 -13.15
N THR A 66 -7.29 1.48 -13.01
CA THR A 66 -7.37 0.04 -12.73
C THR A 66 -7.92 -0.74 -13.91
N GLU A 67 -7.06 -1.01 -14.90
CA GLU A 67 -7.45 -1.80 -16.08
C GLU A 67 -7.73 -3.28 -15.71
N GLY A 68 -8.84 -3.82 -16.22
CA GLY A 68 -9.24 -5.20 -16.03
C GLY A 68 -9.98 -5.48 -14.72
N PHE A 69 -10.42 -4.43 -14.04
CA PHE A 69 -11.27 -4.50 -12.86
C PHE A 69 -12.66 -3.90 -13.13
N GLU A 70 -13.68 -4.46 -12.50
CA GLU A 70 -14.93 -3.76 -12.28
C GLU A 70 -14.79 -2.94 -11.00
N VAL A 71 -14.87 -1.61 -11.15
CA VAL A 71 -14.89 -0.69 -10.01
C VAL A 71 -16.28 -0.70 -9.40
N VAL A 72 -16.37 -0.98 -8.11
CA VAL A 72 -17.61 -1.03 -7.35
C VAL A 72 -17.52 -0.08 -6.17
N VAL A 73 -18.41 0.90 -6.13
CA VAL A 73 -18.59 1.76 -4.95
C VAL A 73 -19.46 1.01 -3.94
N HIS A 74 -19.02 0.92 -2.69
CA HIS A 74 -19.84 0.27 -1.67
C HIS A 74 -21.17 0.99 -1.47
N GLY A 75 -22.24 0.20 -1.31
CA GLY A 75 -23.59 0.73 -1.13
C GLY A 75 -23.82 1.36 0.24
N GLU A 76 -24.97 2.03 0.39
CA GLU A 76 -25.40 2.61 1.67
C GLU A 76 -25.48 1.51 2.74
N GLY A 77 -24.92 1.78 3.92
CA GLY A 77 -24.86 0.83 5.04
C GLY A 77 -23.83 -0.29 4.89
N LEU A 78 -23.04 -0.30 3.80
CA LEU A 78 -21.94 -1.23 3.60
C LEU A 78 -20.60 -0.47 3.68
N ASN A 79 -19.54 -1.20 4.03
CA ASN A 79 -18.17 -0.76 3.90
C ASN A 79 -17.42 -1.60 2.85
N TYR A 80 -16.13 -1.38 2.70
CA TYR A 80 -15.30 -2.09 1.71
C TYR A 80 -15.40 -3.62 1.85
N PHE A 81 -15.36 -4.13 3.07
CA PHE A 81 -15.34 -5.58 3.33
C PHE A 81 -16.71 -6.21 3.22
N SER A 82 -17.75 -5.59 3.77
CA SER A 82 -19.11 -6.08 3.61
C SER A 82 -19.56 -6.06 2.13
N GLN A 83 -19.21 -5.01 1.37
CA GLN A 83 -19.44 -4.99 -0.08
C GLN A 83 -18.65 -6.09 -0.80
N THR A 84 -17.41 -6.34 -0.40
CA THR A 84 -16.58 -7.43 -0.97
C THR A 84 -17.17 -8.80 -0.65
N GLY A 85 -17.65 -9.00 0.57
CA GLY A 85 -18.37 -10.22 0.95
C GLY A 85 -19.61 -10.46 0.08
N LYS A 86 -20.43 -9.43 -0.10
CA LYS A 86 -21.61 -9.48 -1.00
C LYS A 86 -21.22 -9.90 -2.42
N LEU A 87 -20.18 -9.30 -2.99
CA LEU A 87 -19.69 -9.66 -4.33
C LEU A 87 -19.16 -11.10 -4.39
N ALA A 88 -18.49 -11.59 -3.35
CA ALA A 88 -18.06 -12.97 -3.27
C ALA A 88 -19.23 -13.94 -3.28
N ALA A 89 -20.31 -13.65 -2.53
CA ALA A 89 -21.54 -14.43 -2.53
C ALA A 89 -22.23 -14.42 -3.91
N GLU A 90 -22.36 -13.25 -4.53
CA GLU A 90 -22.97 -13.07 -5.86
C GLU A 90 -22.16 -13.80 -6.95
N ALA A 91 -20.82 -13.80 -6.84
CA ALA A 91 -19.93 -14.53 -7.74
C ALA A 91 -19.93 -16.05 -7.51
N GLY A 92 -20.61 -16.53 -6.46
CA GLY A 92 -20.71 -17.94 -6.11
C GLY A 92 -19.43 -18.54 -5.53
N VAL A 93 -18.56 -17.70 -4.95
CA VAL A 93 -17.30 -18.13 -4.29
C VAL A 93 -17.63 -19.00 -3.08
N LYS A 94 -17.09 -20.21 -3.02
CA LYS A 94 -17.29 -21.14 -1.90
C LYS A 94 -16.11 -21.16 -0.93
N GLN A 95 -14.88 -21.07 -1.46
CA GLN A 95 -13.67 -20.91 -0.67
C GLN A 95 -12.89 -19.71 -1.15
N CYS A 96 -12.68 -18.75 -0.26
CA CYS A 96 -11.97 -17.50 -0.55
C CYS A 96 -10.73 -17.40 0.32
N ALA A 97 -9.57 -17.24 -0.29
CA ALA A 97 -8.34 -16.95 0.43
C ALA A 97 -8.35 -15.51 0.96
N ILE A 98 -7.80 -15.30 2.13
CA ILE A 98 -7.53 -13.99 2.73
C ILE A 98 -6.12 -14.00 3.35
N CYS A 99 -5.47 -12.84 3.42
CA CYS A 99 -4.28 -12.68 4.25
C CYS A 99 -4.71 -12.17 5.63
N GLY A 100 -4.80 -13.06 6.62
CA GLY A 100 -5.30 -12.69 7.95
C GLY A 100 -4.46 -11.66 8.69
N ALA A 101 -3.19 -11.46 8.29
CA ALA A 101 -2.32 -10.42 8.84
C ALA A 101 -2.70 -9.01 8.36
N ASP A 102 -3.44 -8.90 7.26
CA ASP A 102 -3.81 -7.64 6.61
C ASP A 102 -5.27 -7.22 6.91
N LEU A 103 -5.96 -7.96 7.79
CA LEU A 103 -7.36 -7.75 8.16
C LEU A 103 -7.49 -7.57 9.67
N THR A 104 -8.33 -6.63 10.08
CA THR A 104 -8.80 -6.60 11.46
C THR A 104 -9.88 -7.68 11.68
N PHE A 105 -10.19 -7.97 12.94
CA PHE A 105 -11.27 -8.89 13.25
C PHE A 105 -12.63 -8.38 12.75
N ASP A 106 -12.87 -7.07 12.82
CA ASP A 106 -14.09 -6.45 12.35
C ASP A 106 -14.21 -6.54 10.82
N ASP A 107 -13.12 -6.29 10.07
CA ASP A 107 -13.09 -6.47 8.61
C ASP A 107 -13.46 -7.91 8.21
N TYR A 108 -12.95 -8.89 8.95
CA TYR A 108 -13.31 -10.29 8.73
C TYR A 108 -14.78 -10.57 9.01
N GLN A 109 -15.33 -10.02 10.10
CA GLN A 109 -16.75 -10.15 10.40
C GLN A 109 -17.63 -9.51 9.32
N ASP A 110 -17.24 -8.35 8.82
CA ASP A 110 -17.93 -7.67 7.73
C ASP A 110 -17.96 -8.50 6.44
N LEU A 111 -16.83 -9.11 6.07
CA LEU A 111 -16.78 -10.06 4.95
C LEU A 111 -17.78 -11.22 5.13
N VAL A 112 -17.72 -11.89 6.27
CA VAL A 112 -18.54 -13.08 6.55
C VAL A 112 -20.03 -12.73 6.63
N SER A 113 -20.39 -11.57 7.18
CA SER A 113 -21.77 -11.13 7.36
C SER A 113 -22.58 -11.13 6.07
N GLN A 114 -21.94 -10.82 4.93
CA GLN A 114 -22.57 -10.73 3.62
C GLN A 114 -22.36 -11.99 2.75
N ALA A 115 -21.52 -12.91 3.20
CA ALA A 115 -21.21 -14.15 2.48
C ALA A 115 -21.25 -15.38 3.40
N PRO A 116 -22.40 -15.70 4.01
CA PRO A 116 -22.50 -16.77 5.01
C PRO A 116 -22.16 -18.17 4.47
N ASP A 117 -22.30 -18.38 3.16
CA ASP A 117 -21.99 -19.63 2.48
C ASP A 117 -20.57 -19.71 1.91
N THR A 118 -19.77 -18.64 2.08
CA THR A 118 -18.38 -18.56 1.66
C THR A 118 -17.47 -18.86 2.84
N LYS A 119 -16.60 -19.85 2.69
CA LYS A 119 -15.54 -20.12 3.67
C LYS A 119 -14.34 -19.23 3.38
N PHE A 120 -14.10 -18.24 4.22
CA PHE A 120 -12.86 -17.46 4.17
C PHE A 120 -11.73 -18.20 4.90
N VAL A 121 -10.61 -18.41 4.20
CA VAL A 121 -9.47 -19.18 4.71
C VAL A 121 -8.27 -18.27 4.80
N SER A 122 -7.74 -18.11 6.03
CA SER A 122 -6.53 -17.32 6.23
C SER A 122 -5.32 -18.10 5.72
N GLU A 123 -4.59 -17.49 4.79
CA GLU A 123 -3.35 -17.99 4.23
C GLU A 123 -2.27 -16.91 4.26
N GLY A 124 -1.05 -17.22 3.85
CA GLY A 124 -0.02 -16.22 3.65
C GLY A 124 -0.29 -15.34 2.42
N SER A 125 0.52 -14.30 2.23
CA SER A 125 0.39 -13.41 1.08
C SER A 125 0.75 -14.12 -0.22
N TYR A 126 -0.16 -14.07 -1.20
CA TYR A 126 0.09 -14.48 -2.57
C TYR A 126 0.84 -13.42 -3.40
N VAL A 127 0.88 -12.18 -2.90
CA VAL A 127 1.47 -11.03 -3.61
C VAL A 127 2.93 -10.81 -3.24
N GLU A 128 3.29 -10.98 -1.97
CA GLU A 128 4.66 -10.75 -1.49
C GLU A 128 5.73 -11.55 -2.25
N PRO A 129 5.54 -12.83 -2.56
CA PRO A 129 6.53 -13.58 -3.35
C PRO A 129 6.73 -12.99 -4.75
N LEU A 130 5.69 -12.43 -5.37
CA LEU A 130 5.80 -11.76 -6.67
C LEU A 130 6.55 -10.43 -6.56
N ARG A 131 6.30 -9.66 -5.50
CA ARG A 131 6.98 -8.39 -5.23
C ARG A 131 8.44 -8.56 -4.81
N ALA A 132 8.81 -9.73 -4.27
CA ALA A 132 10.19 -10.02 -3.88
C ALA A 132 11.14 -10.00 -5.08
N ILE A 133 10.68 -10.46 -6.24
CA ILE A 133 11.47 -10.46 -7.47
C ILE A 133 11.07 -9.26 -8.32
N LYS A 134 11.97 -8.30 -8.46
CA LYS A 134 11.73 -7.04 -9.18
C LYS A 134 11.95 -7.23 -10.69
N THR A 135 11.13 -6.54 -11.49
CA THR A 135 11.37 -6.40 -12.93
C THR A 135 12.49 -5.39 -13.20
N PRO A 136 13.07 -5.37 -14.41
CA PRO A 136 14.05 -4.34 -14.77
C PRO A 136 13.54 -2.90 -14.56
N GLU A 137 12.28 -2.63 -14.90
CA GLU A 137 11.64 -1.31 -14.76
C GLU A 137 11.44 -0.94 -13.26
N GLU A 138 11.12 -1.92 -12.43
CA GLU A 138 11.03 -1.72 -10.98
C GLU A 138 12.40 -1.45 -10.36
N ILE A 139 13.46 -2.12 -10.85
CA ILE A 139 14.85 -1.86 -10.43
C ILE A 139 15.25 -0.44 -10.82
N GLU A 140 14.99 0.00 -12.05
CA GLU A 140 15.27 1.36 -12.50
C GLU A 140 14.57 2.41 -11.62
N THR A 141 13.31 2.18 -11.28
CA THR A 141 12.53 3.06 -10.39
C THR A 141 13.16 3.14 -8.99
N ILE A 142 13.62 2.01 -8.44
CA ILE A 142 14.32 1.96 -7.15
C ILE A 142 15.66 2.72 -7.24
N GLU A 143 16.42 2.54 -8.31
CA GLU A 143 17.67 3.29 -8.53
C GLU A 143 17.43 4.80 -8.61
N GLN A 144 16.37 5.24 -9.30
CA GLN A 144 16.00 6.65 -9.36
C GLN A 144 15.65 7.19 -7.96
N ALA A 145 14.90 6.46 -7.17
CA ALA A 145 14.58 6.83 -5.79
C ALA A 145 15.84 6.94 -4.92
N CYS A 146 16.79 6.02 -5.05
CA CYS A 146 18.08 6.10 -4.37
C CYS A 146 18.88 7.34 -4.77
N ARG A 147 18.94 7.67 -6.07
CA ARG A 147 19.63 8.87 -6.58
C ARG A 147 18.97 10.18 -6.09
N ILE A 148 17.64 10.21 -6.00
CA ILE A 148 16.91 11.36 -5.42
C ILE A 148 17.31 11.53 -3.95
N SER A 149 17.30 10.45 -3.17
CA SER A 149 17.66 10.47 -1.75
C SER A 149 19.10 10.94 -1.54
N GLU A 150 20.03 10.39 -2.30
CA GLU A 150 21.46 10.75 -2.24
C GLU A 150 21.69 12.23 -2.56
N ARG A 151 21.13 12.72 -3.67
CA ARG A 151 21.27 14.14 -4.08
C ARG A 151 20.61 15.10 -3.08
N SER A 152 19.50 14.69 -2.47
CA SER A 152 18.83 15.48 -1.43
C SER A 152 19.68 15.56 -0.18
N PHE A 153 20.30 14.46 0.22
CA PHE A 153 21.22 14.43 1.35
C PHE A 153 22.45 15.33 1.12
N TYR A 154 23.09 15.26 -0.06
CA TYR A 154 24.23 16.12 -0.35
C TYR A 154 23.86 17.61 -0.34
N ALA A 155 22.70 17.99 -0.86
CA ALA A 155 22.23 19.37 -0.79
C ALA A 155 21.96 19.84 0.64
N LEU A 156 21.54 18.93 1.52
CA LEU A 156 21.31 19.21 2.93
C LEU A 156 22.61 19.57 3.69
N LEU A 157 23.77 19.00 3.30
CA LEU A 157 25.04 19.24 3.98
C LEU A 157 25.43 20.74 4.01
N ASP A 158 25.03 21.50 3.00
CA ASP A 158 25.28 22.95 2.93
C ASP A 158 24.45 23.76 3.95
N VAL A 159 23.38 23.18 4.48
CA VAL A 159 22.45 23.81 5.42
C VAL A 159 22.81 23.51 6.88
N ILE A 160 23.46 22.36 7.12
CA ILE A 160 23.83 21.92 8.48
C ILE A 160 24.91 22.84 9.05
N LYS A 161 24.51 23.72 9.98
CA LYS A 161 25.39 24.70 10.63
C LYS A 161 25.02 24.84 12.11
N PRO A 162 25.94 25.26 12.99
CA PRO A 162 25.61 25.57 14.36
C PRO A 162 24.46 26.58 14.44
N GLY A 163 23.47 26.28 15.26
CA GLY A 163 22.29 27.12 15.48
C GLY A 163 21.09 26.84 14.59
N VAL A 164 21.22 26.04 13.52
CA VAL A 164 20.08 25.48 12.76
C VAL A 164 19.39 24.43 13.64
N THR A 165 18.09 24.34 13.57
CA THR A 165 17.33 23.35 14.38
C THR A 165 17.19 21.99 13.66
N GLU A 166 16.91 20.95 14.40
CA GLU A 166 16.62 19.62 13.83
C GLU A 166 15.42 19.69 12.87
N ILE A 167 14.39 20.47 13.22
CA ILE A 167 13.20 20.63 12.38
C ILE A 167 13.50 21.42 11.08
N ASP A 168 14.41 22.40 11.12
CA ASP A 168 14.85 23.10 9.89
C ASP A 168 15.54 22.13 8.93
N ILE A 169 16.36 21.21 9.46
CA ILE A 169 17.03 20.17 8.69
C ILE A 169 16.04 19.19 8.10
N ALA A 170 15.05 18.75 8.87
CA ALA A 170 13.99 17.86 8.39
C ALA A 170 13.20 18.52 7.25
N ASN A 171 12.76 19.77 7.43
CA ASN A 171 12.03 20.54 6.43
C ASN A 171 12.84 20.74 5.14
N GLU A 172 14.13 21.06 5.25
CA GLU A 172 14.99 21.21 4.10
C GLU A 172 15.19 19.90 3.35
N LEU A 173 15.41 18.78 4.06
CA LEU A 173 15.52 17.46 3.45
C LEU A 173 14.24 17.09 2.67
N GLU A 174 13.08 17.36 3.25
CA GLU A 174 11.79 17.13 2.61
C GLU A 174 11.62 17.99 1.35
N TYR A 175 11.94 19.27 1.43
CA TYR A 175 11.93 20.16 0.30
C TYR A 175 12.86 19.67 -0.84
N GLN A 176 14.10 19.32 -0.51
CA GLN A 176 15.07 18.82 -1.48
C GLN A 176 14.62 17.51 -2.13
N PHE A 177 13.99 16.62 -1.36
CA PHE A 177 13.48 15.36 -1.86
C PHE A 177 12.32 15.56 -2.85
N ARG A 178 11.32 16.36 -2.45
CA ARG A 178 10.13 16.65 -3.31
C ARG A 178 10.50 17.45 -4.54
N SER A 179 11.39 18.43 -4.43
CA SER A 179 11.84 19.26 -5.56
C SER A 179 12.60 18.46 -6.63
N ARG A 180 13.13 17.27 -6.27
CA ARG A 180 13.80 16.34 -7.18
C ARG A 180 12.90 15.22 -7.72
N GLY A 181 11.59 15.29 -7.47
CA GLY A 181 10.63 14.34 -7.98
C GLY A 181 10.30 13.17 -7.05
N GLY A 182 10.72 13.21 -5.79
CA GLY A 182 10.26 12.26 -4.78
C GLY A 182 8.77 12.45 -4.48
N SER A 183 7.99 11.39 -4.54
CA SER A 183 6.53 11.43 -4.32
C SER A 183 6.13 11.44 -2.85
N GLY A 184 6.99 10.94 -1.97
CA GLY A 184 6.72 10.86 -0.53
C GLY A 184 7.86 10.20 0.24
N PHE A 185 7.73 10.18 1.54
CA PHE A 185 8.66 9.54 2.47
C PHE A 185 8.13 8.17 2.87
N CYS A 186 9.03 7.23 3.13
CA CYS A 186 8.66 5.90 3.62
C CYS A 186 8.39 5.88 5.14
N PHE A 187 8.88 6.88 5.87
CA PHE A 187 8.67 7.12 7.30
C PHE A 187 9.00 8.59 7.62
N GLU A 188 8.61 9.05 8.81
CA GLU A 188 8.94 10.41 9.27
C GLU A 188 10.44 10.64 9.29
N THR A 189 10.86 11.86 8.88
CA THR A 189 12.26 12.24 8.84
C THR A 189 12.84 12.28 10.24
N ILE A 190 13.86 11.48 10.49
CA ILE A 190 14.58 11.41 11.76
C ILE A 190 15.78 12.35 11.67
N VAL A 191 15.82 13.33 12.58
CA VAL A 191 16.98 14.19 12.80
C VAL A 191 17.27 14.23 14.30
N ALA A 192 18.40 13.66 14.69
CA ALA A 192 18.81 13.59 16.09
C ALA A 192 20.24 14.12 16.25
N SER A 193 20.41 15.10 17.08
CA SER A 193 21.70 15.80 17.25
C SER A 193 22.15 15.89 18.69
N GLY A 194 23.45 16.08 18.89
CA GLY A 194 24.06 16.27 20.20
C GLY A 194 24.24 14.98 21.01
N PRO A 195 24.96 15.07 22.16
CA PRO A 195 25.32 13.89 22.94
C PRO A 195 24.15 13.21 23.65
N ASP A 196 23.09 13.95 23.89
CA ASP A 196 21.89 13.51 24.62
C ASP A 196 20.76 13.02 23.71
N ASN A 197 20.74 13.41 22.44
CA ASN A 197 19.71 12.98 21.48
C ASN A 197 20.23 12.13 20.31
N GLY A 198 21.52 12.27 19.95
CA GLY A 198 22.08 11.56 18.80
C GLY A 198 22.06 10.03 18.90
N ALA A 199 21.92 9.48 20.10
CA ALA A 199 21.73 8.05 20.32
C ALA A 199 20.26 7.58 20.20
N ASN A 200 19.31 8.50 20.07
CA ASN A 200 17.90 8.19 19.95
C ASN A 200 17.54 7.86 18.50
N CYS A 201 17.46 6.58 18.16
CA CYS A 201 17.27 6.10 16.79
C CYS A 201 15.87 6.38 16.20
N HIS A 202 14.93 6.86 17.00
CA HIS A 202 13.57 7.24 16.58
C HIS A 202 13.19 8.65 17.05
N ALA A 203 14.17 9.55 17.15
CA ALA A 203 13.91 10.93 17.56
C ALA A 203 13.07 11.66 16.52
N THR A 204 11.96 12.25 16.96
CA THR A 204 11.25 13.23 16.15
C THR A 204 12.08 14.52 16.10
N ALA A 205 12.21 15.10 14.91
CA ALA A 205 12.91 16.37 14.73
C ALA A 205 12.25 17.48 15.57
N SER A 206 13.06 18.26 16.29
CA SER A 206 12.62 19.25 17.25
C SER A 206 13.25 20.62 17.01
N ASP A 207 12.94 21.60 17.86
CA ASP A 207 13.56 22.92 17.88
C ASP A 207 14.99 22.91 18.51
N ARG A 208 15.52 21.73 18.85
CA ARG A 208 16.90 21.54 19.30
C ARG A 208 17.89 22.08 18.26
N LYS A 209 18.77 22.94 18.70
CA LYS A 209 19.80 23.53 17.84
C LYS A 209 21.00 22.61 17.70
N ILE A 210 21.46 22.47 16.46
CA ILE A 210 22.70 21.75 16.14
C ILE A 210 23.88 22.43 16.83
N GLN A 211 24.70 21.65 17.48
CA GLN A 211 26.00 22.03 18.06
C GLN A 211 27.07 21.20 17.35
N LEU A 212 28.10 21.84 16.86
CA LEU A 212 29.29 21.19 16.28
C LEU A 212 30.39 21.10 17.33
#